data_2e509890183c2e18e32174f006e6bd57
#
_entry.id   2e509890183c2e18e32174f006e6bd57
#
_cell.length_a   1.000
_cell.length_b   1.000
_cell.length_c   1.000
_cell.angle_alpha   90.00
_cell.angle_beta   90.00
_cell.angle_gamma   90.00
#
_symmetry.space_group_name_H-M   'P 1'
#
loop_
_entity.id
_entity.type
_entity.pdbx_description
1 polymer ?
#
loop_
_entity_poly.entity_id
_entity_poly.type
_entity_poly.pdbx_seq_one_letter_code
_entity_poly.pdbx_strand_id
1 'polypeptide(L)'
;MVGYRMRILFIPASAPSHYFPMVPLMWACRTAGHDVCVAAQPWGESVVVSSGMSMVTIAKSFDMTEELARHRRRGPVETAPGAPPALYQTLVDAQVRFAMEAADDVVSLARDWRPDLVVADPLVLAAPLAAAAADAPLVHHLWGPDLLRGSGYGYPGCGMAPDGWPEPLRELYARHGCEPRTENAVTAVDPWLESMQICEIPSRIPLRFVPYNGTNVLPPSVLAPAKKRRVLLTWGSMLVIRDGIEAFPVADVVKTLHEHDVEIVLAVKGADRGLVPDLPSGATVVENVPLNAIMPSCDAVVHHGGAGTIMTAAYYGVPQLGVAATRDVQTCCARLAATGAGIAVNREDATVDALASAVASLLTSDRIGPAATALRGEVLAQPSPAEVTDRLAVLAAGSSQ
;
A
#
# COMPACT_ATOMS: atom_id res chain seq x y z
N MET A 1 -2.58 33.93 12.69
CA MET A 1 -1.33 33.83 11.90
C MET A 1 -1.73 33.33 10.52
N VAL A 2 -1.46 34.05 9.44
CA VAL A 2 -1.59 33.54 8.07
C VAL A 2 -0.52 32.46 7.96
N GLY A 3 -0.94 31.20 7.97
CA GLY A 3 -0.02 30.06 7.96
C GLY A 3 0.84 30.08 6.70
N TYR A 4 2.09 29.69 6.81
CA TYR A 4 3.01 29.48 5.68
C TYR A 4 2.38 28.51 4.69
N ARG A 5 2.15 28.95 3.45
CA ARG A 5 1.59 28.13 2.36
C ARG A 5 2.72 27.38 1.68
N MET A 6 2.74 26.06 1.81
CA MET A 6 3.73 25.18 1.18
C MET A 6 3.26 24.69 -0.19
N ARG A 7 4.23 24.39 -1.05
CA ARG A 7 4.09 23.54 -2.24
C ARG A 7 4.64 22.17 -1.91
N ILE A 8 3.79 21.15 -1.96
CA ILE A 8 4.13 19.78 -1.57
C ILE A 8 4.03 18.87 -2.79
N LEU A 9 5.16 18.28 -3.19
CA LEU A 9 5.22 17.35 -4.30
C LEU A 9 5.11 15.92 -3.78
N PHE A 10 4.06 15.21 -4.18
CA PHE A 10 3.88 13.78 -3.89
C PHE A 10 4.34 12.92 -5.07
N ILE A 11 5.13 11.88 -4.81
CA ILE A 11 5.64 10.96 -5.84
C ILE A 11 5.36 9.51 -5.40
N PRO A 12 4.19 8.94 -5.75
CA PRO A 12 3.85 7.56 -5.42
C PRO A 12 4.60 6.56 -6.30
N ALA A 13 4.80 5.34 -5.81
CA ALA A 13 5.21 4.23 -6.65
C ALA A 13 4.09 3.82 -7.63
N SER A 14 4.46 3.05 -8.66
CA SER A 14 3.62 2.73 -9.83
C SER A 14 2.51 1.71 -9.53
N ALA A 15 1.75 1.90 -8.44
CA ALA A 15 0.61 1.06 -8.09
C ALA A 15 -0.44 1.81 -7.27
N PRO A 16 -1.75 1.61 -7.50
CA PRO A 16 -2.81 2.23 -6.71
C PRO A 16 -2.69 1.94 -5.20
N SER A 17 -2.22 0.74 -4.82
CA SER A 17 -2.02 0.35 -3.42
C SER A 17 -0.98 1.21 -2.67
N HIS A 18 -0.07 1.85 -3.39
CA HIS A 18 0.93 2.77 -2.85
C HIS A 18 0.44 4.23 -2.84
N TYR A 19 -0.44 4.58 -3.78
CA TYR A 19 -1.02 5.90 -3.88
C TYR A 19 -2.16 6.14 -2.87
N PHE A 20 -3.06 5.17 -2.71
CA PHE A 20 -4.26 5.32 -1.89
C PHE A 20 -3.98 5.73 -0.43
N PRO A 21 -2.97 5.19 0.27
CA PRO A 21 -2.65 5.63 1.63
C PRO A 21 -2.22 7.10 1.73
N MET A 22 -1.70 7.69 0.65
CA MET A 22 -1.28 9.10 0.62
C MET A 22 -2.46 10.08 0.47
N VAL A 23 -3.58 9.62 -0.11
CA VAL A 23 -4.71 10.52 -0.47
C VAL A 23 -5.27 11.28 0.72
N PRO A 24 -5.54 10.68 1.89
CA PRO A 24 -6.06 11.42 3.04
C PRO A 24 -5.11 12.51 3.54
N LEU A 25 -3.79 12.28 3.50
CA LEU A 25 -2.80 13.28 3.84
C LEU A 25 -2.78 14.42 2.82
N MET A 26 -2.87 14.12 1.52
CA MET A 26 -2.96 15.12 0.46
C MET A 26 -4.20 16.01 0.61
N TRP A 27 -5.35 15.43 0.97
CA TRP A 27 -6.56 16.20 1.27
C TRP A 27 -6.36 17.12 2.49
N ALA A 28 -5.73 16.62 3.54
CA ALA A 28 -5.44 17.41 4.73
C ALA A 28 -4.51 18.58 4.39
N CYS A 29 -3.46 18.36 3.62
CA CYS A 29 -2.57 19.43 3.14
C CYS A 29 -3.34 20.48 2.35
N ARG A 30 -4.21 20.08 1.42
CA ARG A 30 -5.02 21.03 0.63
C ARG A 30 -6.02 21.82 1.48
N THR A 31 -6.70 21.17 2.43
CA THR A 31 -7.65 21.84 3.32
C THR A 31 -6.96 22.78 4.32
N ALA A 32 -5.69 22.54 4.64
CA ALA A 32 -4.83 23.46 5.39
C ALA A 32 -4.34 24.67 4.56
N GLY A 33 -4.64 24.70 3.24
CA GLY A 33 -4.29 25.82 2.35
C GLY A 33 -2.97 25.64 1.61
N HIS A 34 -2.36 24.43 1.64
CA HIS A 34 -1.16 24.13 0.88
C HIS A 34 -1.44 23.78 -0.58
N ASP A 35 -0.44 24.00 -1.45
CA ASP A 35 -0.49 23.54 -2.83
C ASP A 35 0.04 22.11 -2.91
N VAL A 36 -0.77 21.21 -3.48
CA VAL A 36 -0.41 19.79 -3.65
C VAL A 36 -0.37 19.46 -5.13
N CYS A 37 0.74 18.84 -5.56
CA CYS A 37 0.92 18.30 -6.90
C CYS A 37 1.39 16.84 -6.77
N VAL A 38 0.90 15.97 -7.67
CA VAL A 38 1.33 14.58 -7.75
C VAL A 38 2.14 14.38 -9.03
N ALA A 39 3.35 13.85 -8.92
CA ALA A 39 4.13 13.40 -10.08
C ALA A 39 4.02 11.86 -10.17
N ALA A 40 3.41 11.36 -11.23
CA ALA A 40 3.19 9.93 -11.41
C ALA A 40 3.26 9.52 -12.89
N GLN A 41 3.40 8.22 -13.14
CA GLN A 41 3.36 7.63 -14.48
C GLN A 41 1.94 7.68 -15.07
N PRO A 42 1.76 7.46 -16.40
CA PRO A 42 0.45 7.49 -17.07
C PRO A 42 -0.63 6.63 -16.45
N TRP A 43 -0.29 5.48 -15.83
CA TRP A 43 -1.26 4.64 -15.11
C TRP A 43 -2.04 5.40 -14.03
N GLY A 44 -1.40 6.42 -13.44
CA GLY A 44 -1.96 7.23 -12.36
C GLY A 44 -3.00 8.26 -12.82
N GLU A 45 -3.11 8.57 -14.11
CA GLU A 45 -3.95 9.67 -14.58
C GLU A 45 -5.38 9.58 -14.09
N SER A 46 -6.06 8.46 -14.34
CA SER A 46 -7.44 8.29 -13.88
C SER A 46 -7.55 8.18 -12.36
N VAL A 47 -6.59 7.51 -11.71
CA VAL A 47 -6.60 7.24 -10.26
C VAL A 47 -6.34 8.53 -9.47
N VAL A 48 -5.35 9.33 -9.89
CA VAL A 48 -4.99 10.59 -9.24
C VAL A 48 -6.07 11.65 -9.45
N VAL A 49 -6.52 11.83 -10.69
CA VAL A 49 -7.54 12.83 -11.01
C VAL A 49 -8.87 12.53 -10.32
N SER A 50 -9.29 11.25 -10.25
CA SER A 50 -10.51 10.87 -9.55
C SER A 50 -10.43 11.03 -8.03
N SER A 51 -9.23 11.12 -7.45
CA SER A 51 -9.04 11.48 -6.03
C SER A 51 -9.15 12.98 -5.75
N GLY A 52 -9.30 13.81 -6.80
CA GLY A 52 -9.36 15.26 -6.72
C GLY A 52 -7.99 15.95 -6.67
N MET A 53 -6.90 15.25 -7.02
CA MET A 53 -5.55 15.79 -7.06
C MET A 53 -5.15 16.20 -8.49
N SER A 54 -4.32 17.24 -8.61
CA SER A 54 -3.65 17.58 -9.85
C SER A 54 -2.41 16.73 -10.05
N MET A 55 -2.14 16.32 -11.30
CA MET A 55 -1.04 15.42 -11.63
C MET A 55 -0.16 16.01 -12.74
N VAL A 56 1.14 15.77 -12.63
CA VAL A 56 2.12 15.90 -13.71
C VAL A 56 2.60 14.51 -14.07
N THR A 57 2.55 14.19 -15.36
CA THR A 57 2.99 12.87 -15.87
C THR A 57 4.51 12.85 -16.02
N ILE A 58 5.15 11.86 -15.41
CA ILE A 58 6.58 11.58 -15.47
C ILE A 58 6.84 10.20 -16.09
N ALA A 59 8.04 9.96 -16.63
CA ALA A 59 8.46 8.69 -17.20
C ALA A 59 7.41 8.10 -18.17
N LYS A 60 6.98 8.88 -19.16
CA LYS A 60 5.84 8.57 -20.05
C LYS A 60 5.98 7.27 -20.83
N SER A 61 7.20 6.87 -21.14
CA SER A 61 7.53 5.67 -21.92
C SER A 61 7.74 4.42 -21.07
N PHE A 62 7.78 4.54 -19.74
CA PHE A 62 8.05 3.42 -18.86
C PHE A 62 6.74 2.78 -18.33
N ASP A 63 6.61 1.47 -18.54
CA ASP A 63 5.51 0.66 -18.00
C ASP A 63 6.05 -0.34 -16.96
N MET A 64 5.81 -0.06 -15.69
CA MET A 64 6.22 -0.92 -14.57
C MET A 64 5.56 -2.30 -14.64
N THR A 65 4.32 -2.40 -15.11
CA THR A 65 3.60 -3.67 -15.21
C THR A 65 4.27 -4.57 -16.25
N GLU A 66 4.60 -4.00 -17.42
CA GLU A 66 5.33 -4.72 -18.46
C GLU A 66 6.72 -5.13 -17.97
N GLU A 67 7.39 -4.23 -17.26
CA GLU A 67 8.71 -4.48 -16.71
C GLU A 67 8.74 -5.66 -15.73
N LEU A 68 7.82 -5.69 -14.77
CA LEU A 68 7.66 -6.81 -13.85
C LEU A 68 7.24 -8.10 -14.56
N ALA A 69 6.41 -8.00 -15.60
CA ALA A 69 6.01 -9.15 -16.41
C ALA A 69 7.19 -9.73 -17.23
N ARG A 70 8.12 -8.91 -17.71
CA ARG A 70 9.35 -9.40 -18.39
C ARG A 70 10.19 -10.27 -17.47
N HIS A 71 10.33 -9.87 -16.20
CA HIS A 71 11.08 -10.65 -15.22
C HIS A 71 10.41 -12.00 -14.92
N ARG A 72 9.08 -12.02 -14.80
CA ARG A 72 8.33 -13.26 -14.60
C ARG A 72 8.54 -14.26 -15.74
N ARG A 73 8.60 -13.78 -17.00
CA ARG A 73 8.86 -14.62 -18.18
C ARG A 73 10.27 -15.24 -18.23
N ARG A 74 11.24 -14.64 -17.51
CA ARG A 74 12.61 -15.17 -17.41
C ARG A 74 12.74 -16.36 -16.47
N GLY A 75 11.71 -16.62 -15.66
CA GLY A 75 11.71 -17.68 -14.64
C GLY A 75 12.55 -17.37 -13.39
N PRO A 76 12.55 -18.26 -12.42
CA PRO A 76 13.33 -18.08 -11.21
C PRO A 76 14.84 -18.06 -11.52
N VAL A 77 15.53 -17.05 -10.99
CA VAL A 77 17.00 -16.98 -11.02
C VAL A 77 17.52 -17.60 -9.73
N GLU A 78 18.40 -18.57 -9.84
CA GLU A 78 19.10 -19.11 -8.65
C GLU A 78 19.99 -17.98 -8.09
N THR A 79 19.81 -17.71 -6.80
CA THR A 79 20.65 -16.74 -6.06
C THR A 79 21.65 -17.49 -5.18
N ALA A 80 22.83 -16.95 -5.04
CA ALA A 80 23.86 -17.50 -4.17
C ALA A 80 23.37 -17.54 -2.70
N PRO A 81 23.85 -18.47 -1.85
CA PRO A 81 23.55 -18.48 -0.44
C PRO A 81 23.82 -17.12 0.22
N GLY A 82 22.84 -16.57 0.93
CA GLY A 82 22.94 -15.26 1.58
C GLY A 82 22.66 -14.04 0.68
N ALA A 83 22.49 -14.23 -0.63
CA ALA A 83 22.08 -13.15 -1.53
C ALA A 83 20.58 -12.83 -1.38
N PRO A 84 20.15 -11.60 -1.73
CA PRO A 84 18.74 -11.26 -1.78
C PRO A 84 17.96 -12.20 -2.71
N PRO A 85 16.71 -12.55 -2.38
CA PRO A 85 15.86 -13.35 -3.28
C PRO A 85 15.75 -12.72 -4.67
N ALA A 86 15.65 -13.55 -5.71
CA ALA A 86 15.55 -13.08 -7.10
C ALA A 86 14.42 -12.07 -7.31
N LEU A 87 13.28 -12.25 -6.65
CA LEU A 87 12.16 -11.31 -6.68
C LEU A 87 12.54 -9.93 -6.13
N TYR A 88 13.34 -9.89 -5.06
CA TYR A 88 13.83 -8.64 -4.47
C TYR A 88 14.78 -7.92 -5.45
N GLN A 89 15.73 -8.66 -6.04
CA GLN A 89 16.63 -8.10 -7.05
C GLN A 89 15.87 -7.56 -8.26
N THR A 90 14.87 -8.30 -8.73
CA THR A 90 13.96 -7.87 -9.80
C THR A 90 13.26 -6.54 -9.47
N LEU A 91 12.78 -6.39 -8.25
CA LEU A 91 12.16 -5.15 -7.80
C LEU A 91 13.16 -3.99 -7.82
N VAL A 92 14.36 -4.19 -7.28
CA VAL A 92 15.42 -3.16 -7.27
C VAL A 92 15.77 -2.75 -8.71
N ASP A 93 16.00 -3.71 -9.60
CA ASP A 93 16.37 -3.45 -11.01
C ASP A 93 15.26 -2.68 -11.75
N ALA A 94 14.00 -3.02 -11.53
CA ALA A 94 12.85 -2.33 -12.12
C ALA A 94 12.76 -0.88 -11.62
N GLN A 95 12.98 -0.65 -10.32
CA GLN A 95 12.95 0.69 -9.74
C GLN A 95 14.15 1.54 -10.17
N VAL A 96 15.32 0.94 -10.35
CA VAL A 96 16.49 1.65 -10.92
C VAL A 96 16.20 2.11 -12.34
N ARG A 97 15.62 1.25 -13.19
CA ARG A 97 15.24 1.65 -14.56
C ARG A 97 14.16 2.73 -14.57
N PHE A 98 13.17 2.61 -13.69
CA PHE A 98 12.18 3.67 -13.51
C PHE A 98 12.86 5.00 -13.11
N ALA A 99 13.79 4.96 -12.16
CA ALA A 99 14.52 6.16 -11.75
C ALA A 99 15.31 6.79 -12.89
N MET A 100 15.95 5.98 -13.72
CA MET A 100 16.69 6.47 -14.90
C MET A 100 15.79 7.17 -15.92
N GLU A 101 14.58 6.66 -16.13
CA GLU A 101 13.59 7.24 -17.04
C GLU A 101 12.92 8.50 -16.46
N ALA A 102 12.69 8.53 -15.14
CA ALA A 102 11.98 9.60 -14.47
C ALA A 102 12.86 10.80 -14.05
N ALA A 103 14.18 10.61 -14.01
CA ALA A 103 15.11 11.56 -13.38
C ALA A 103 15.00 12.98 -13.95
N ASP A 104 15.08 13.14 -15.26
CA ASP A 104 15.03 14.47 -15.89
C ASP A 104 13.66 15.13 -15.69
N ASP A 105 12.57 14.36 -15.76
CA ASP A 105 11.20 14.86 -15.56
C ASP A 105 11.03 15.39 -14.13
N VAL A 106 11.43 14.61 -13.11
CA VAL A 106 11.25 15.02 -11.69
C VAL A 106 12.18 16.18 -11.33
N VAL A 107 13.40 16.23 -11.86
CA VAL A 107 14.35 17.32 -11.62
C VAL A 107 13.87 18.61 -12.28
N SER A 108 13.38 18.56 -13.53
CA SER A 108 12.80 19.72 -14.21
C SER A 108 11.58 20.24 -13.45
N LEU A 109 10.63 19.35 -13.11
CA LEU A 109 9.45 19.71 -12.34
C LEU A 109 9.82 20.38 -11.00
N ALA A 110 10.81 19.82 -10.27
CA ALA A 110 11.23 20.37 -9.00
C ALA A 110 11.87 21.76 -9.12
N ARG A 111 12.67 21.99 -10.16
CA ARG A 111 13.28 23.32 -10.44
C ARG A 111 12.25 24.37 -10.83
N ASP A 112 11.26 23.99 -11.64
CA ASP A 112 10.25 24.89 -12.16
C ASP A 112 9.18 25.21 -11.10
N TRP A 113 8.68 24.18 -10.40
CA TRP A 113 7.60 24.35 -9.43
C TRP A 113 8.09 24.68 -8.01
N ARG A 114 9.36 24.35 -7.68
CA ARG A 114 10.02 24.65 -6.39
C ARG A 114 9.19 24.18 -5.20
N PRO A 115 8.99 22.89 -5.02
CA PRO A 115 8.32 22.37 -3.83
C PRO A 115 9.11 22.71 -2.57
N ASP A 116 8.40 23.04 -1.50
CA ASP A 116 8.95 23.23 -0.16
C ASP A 116 9.14 21.91 0.57
N LEU A 117 8.49 20.84 0.08
CA LEU A 117 8.54 19.50 0.63
C LEU A 117 8.31 18.47 -0.48
N VAL A 118 9.08 17.38 -0.50
CA VAL A 118 8.84 16.20 -1.32
C VAL A 118 8.40 15.07 -0.42
N VAL A 119 7.23 14.48 -0.72
CA VAL A 119 6.70 13.28 -0.04
C VAL A 119 6.65 12.15 -1.06
N ALA A 120 7.39 11.08 -0.83
CA ALA A 120 7.49 10.01 -1.82
C ALA A 120 7.34 8.61 -1.20
N ASP A 121 6.88 7.68 -2.02
CA ASP A 121 7.00 6.27 -1.71
C ASP A 121 8.48 5.88 -1.67
N PRO A 122 8.95 5.12 -0.68
CA PRO A 122 10.37 4.75 -0.57
C PRO A 122 10.88 3.90 -1.76
N LEU A 123 10.00 3.29 -2.57
CA LEU A 123 10.40 2.61 -3.80
C LEU A 123 10.83 3.58 -4.91
N VAL A 124 10.46 4.86 -4.83
CA VAL A 124 10.74 5.84 -5.89
C VAL A 124 12.15 6.40 -5.78
N LEU A 125 13.11 5.72 -6.39
CA LEU A 125 14.53 6.09 -6.34
C LEU A 125 14.86 7.40 -7.08
N ALA A 126 13.93 7.98 -7.85
CA ALA A 126 14.07 9.31 -8.45
C ALA A 126 13.67 10.46 -7.50
N ALA A 127 12.93 10.17 -6.43
CA ALA A 127 12.42 11.21 -5.52
C ALA A 127 13.53 12.03 -4.80
N PRO A 128 14.66 11.43 -4.37
CA PRO A 128 15.78 12.20 -3.82
C PRO A 128 16.38 13.22 -4.79
N LEU A 129 16.33 12.94 -6.11
CA LEU A 129 16.81 13.87 -7.13
C LEU A 129 15.90 15.11 -7.22
N ALA A 130 14.58 14.92 -7.11
CA ALA A 130 13.62 16.02 -7.06
C ALA A 130 13.82 16.87 -5.80
N ALA A 131 13.99 16.24 -4.64
CA ALA A 131 14.25 16.91 -3.37
C ALA A 131 15.55 17.74 -3.41
N ALA A 132 16.63 17.16 -3.90
CA ALA A 132 17.91 17.86 -4.07
C ALA A 132 17.83 19.03 -5.07
N ALA A 133 17.09 18.86 -6.18
CA ALA A 133 16.90 19.90 -7.20
C ALA A 133 16.10 21.11 -6.70
N ALA A 134 15.26 20.95 -5.70
CA ALA A 134 14.44 22.00 -5.08
C ALA A 134 15.05 22.52 -3.76
N ASP A 135 16.15 21.92 -3.26
CA ASP A 135 16.67 22.15 -1.90
C ASP A 135 15.60 21.95 -0.82
N ALA A 136 14.77 20.92 -1.00
CA ALA A 136 13.63 20.60 -0.16
C ALA A 136 13.88 19.29 0.64
N PRO A 137 13.37 19.17 1.86
CA PRO A 137 13.42 17.90 2.57
C PRO A 137 12.59 16.82 1.86
N LEU A 138 13.10 15.58 1.91
CA LEU A 138 12.40 14.39 1.47
C LEU A 138 11.79 13.68 2.66
N VAL A 139 10.51 13.33 2.57
CA VAL A 139 9.79 12.50 3.52
C VAL A 139 9.30 11.24 2.81
N HIS A 140 9.54 10.07 3.37
CA HIS A 140 8.92 8.85 2.87
C HIS A 140 7.48 8.72 3.39
N HIS A 141 6.57 8.22 2.57
CA HIS A 141 5.23 7.81 2.98
C HIS A 141 5.11 6.31 2.77
N LEU A 142 4.94 5.55 3.85
CA LEU A 142 4.83 4.10 3.79
C LEU A 142 3.42 3.69 3.38
N TRP A 143 3.30 2.53 2.73
CA TRP A 143 2.03 1.94 2.31
C TRP A 143 1.56 0.77 3.19
N GLY A 144 2.44 0.27 4.05
CA GLY A 144 2.27 -0.88 4.94
C GLY A 144 3.49 -0.98 5.86
N PRO A 145 3.79 -2.17 6.42
CA PRO A 145 4.99 -2.33 7.21
C PRO A 145 6.21 -2.05 6.34
N ASP A 146 7.30 -1.55 6.95
CA ASP A 146 8.53 -1.27 6.20
C ASP A 146 9.24 -2.55 5.76
N LEU A 147 8.72 -3.15 4.69
CA LEU A 147 9.24 -4.38 4.10
C LEU A 147 10.64 -4.19 3.49
N LEU A 148 11.02 -2.96 3.15
CA LEU A 148 12.32 -2.67 2.56
C LEU A 148 13.43 -2.83 3.60
N ARG A 149 13.26 -2.26 4.80
CA ARG A 149 14.18 -2.44 5.93
C ARG A 149 14.00 -3.83 6.56
N GLY A 150 12.76 -4.25 6.77
CA GLY A 150 12.43 -5.54 7.38
C GLY A 150 12.84 -6.77 6.57
N SER A 151 13.22 -6.61 5.29
CA SER A 151 13.76 -7.69 4.47
C SER A 151 15.10 -8.24 4.98
N GLY A 152 15.85 -7.42 5.72
CA GLY A 152 17.23 -7.70 6.17
C GLY A 152 18.30 -7.42 5.11
N TYR A 153 17.91 -7.05 3.88
CA TYR A 153 18.86 -6.70 2.80
C TYR A 153 19.06 -5.19 2.65
N GLY A 154 18.18 -4.38 3.24
CA GLY A 154 18.09 -2.95 3.02
C GLY A 154 17.66 -2.62 1.58
N TYR A 155 17.40 -1.36 1.31
CA TYR A 155 17.01 -0.87 -0.03
C TYR A 155 17.73 0.48 -0.23
N PRO A 156 18.11 0.89 -1.46
CA PRO A 156 18.76 2.16 -1.68
C PRO A 156 18.00 3.33 -1.04
N GLY A 157 18.63 4.01 -0.07
CA GLY A 157 18.00 5.08 0.70
C GLY A 157 17.04 4.63 1.80
N CYS A 158 16.95 3.32 2.07
CA CYS A 158 16.20 2.71 3.16
C CYS A 158 17.00 1.57 3.79
N GLY A 159 18.08 1.92 4.49
CA GLY A 159 18.93 0.97 5.24
C GLY A 159 20.06 0.32 4.45
N MET A 160 20.15 0.48 3.12
CA MET A 160 21.27 -0.03 2.33
C MET A 160 22.42 0.98 2.33
N ALA A 161 23.63 0.54 2.71
CA ALA A 161 24.83 1.37 2.62
C ALA A 161 25.13 1.79 1.16
N PRO A 162 25.65 3.00 0.91
CA PRO A 162 25.88 3.53 -0.44
C PRO A 162 26.75 2.67 -1.36
N ASP A 163 27.73 1.95 -0.80
CA ASP A 163 28.60 1.04 -1.54
C ASP A 163 27.86 -0.21 -2.05
N GLY A 164 26.77 -0.59 -1.41
CA GLY A 164 25.89 -1.68 -1.85
C GLY A 164 24.89 -1.28 -2.93
N TRP A 165 24.79 0.01 -3.30
CA TRP A 165 23.82 0.46 -4.28
C TRP A 165 24.18 0.00 -5.71
N PRO A 166 23.18 -0.32 -6.56
CA PRO A 166 23.42 -0.60 -7.98
C PRO A 166 24.22 0.53 -8.66
N GLU A 167 25.26 0.15 -9.41
CA GLU A 167 26.14 1.12 -10.07
C GLU A 167 25.41 2.10 -10.98
N PRO A 168 24.42 1.69 -11.83
CA PRO A 168 23.65 2.62 -12.64
C PRO A 168 22.90 3.68 -11.83
N LEU A 169 22.46 3.33 -10.61
CA LEU A 169 21.80 4.29 -9.71
C LEU A 169 22.79 5.29 -9.11
N ARG A 170 23.98 4.83 -8.73
CA ARG A 170 25.06 5.72 -8.23
C ARG A 170 25.50 6.73 -9.30
N GLU A 171 25.66 6.25 -10.55
CA GLU A 171 25.98 7.11 -11.68
C GLU A 171 24.86 8.12 -12.00
N LEU A 172 23.61 7.70 -11.88
CA LEU A 172 22.46 8.59 -12.03
C LEU A 172 22.51 9.72 -11.00
N TYR A 173 22.71 9.38 -9.73
CA TYR A 173 22.79 10.36 -8.64
C TYR A 173 23.97 11.32 -8.86
N ALA A 174 25.14 10.81 -9.21
CA ALA A 174 26.31 11.65 -9.48
C ALA A 174 26.07 12.66 -10.64
N ARG A 175 25.39 12.24 -11.72
CA ARG A 175 25.02 13.14 -12.83
C ARG A 175 24.13 14.31 -12.40
N HIS A 176 23.29 14.10 -11.39
CA HIS A 176 22.38 15.13 -10.87
C HIS A 176 22.94 15.83 -9.60
N GLY A 177 24.20 15.56 -9.21
CA GLY A 177 24.83 16.17 -8.04
C GLY A 177 24.20 15.73 -6.71
N CYS A 178 23.57 14.55 -6.70
CA CYS A 178 22.94 13.97 -5.51
C CYS A 178 23.85 12.86 -4.93
N GLU A 179 24.09 12.89 -3.64
CA GLU A 179 24.92 11.89 -2.95
C GLU A 179 24.05 10.70 -2.48
N PRO A 180 24.46 9.45 -2.75
CA PRO A 180 23.83 8.28 -2.17
C PRO A 180 23.91 8.30 -0.63
N ARG A 181 22.81 7.96 0.05
CA ARG A 181 22.73 7.92 1.51
C ARG A 181 22.08 6.63 1.97
N THR A 182 22.47 6.14 3.15
CA THR A 182 21.80 4.99 3.77
C THR A 182 20.32 5.30 4.02
N GLU A 183 20.01 6.54 4.41
CA GLU A 183 18.67 7.08 4.58
C GLU A 183 18.53 8.34 3.70
N ASN A 184 17.68 8.28 2.69
CA ASN A 184 17.42 9.43 1.80
C ASN A 184 16.42 10.42 2.41
N ALA A 185 15.44 9.91 3.13
CA ALA A 185 14.39 10.73 3.76
C ALA A 185 14.79 11.16 5.17
N VAL A 186 14.39 12.37 5.56
CA VAL A 186 14.61 12.90 6.91
C VAL A 186 13.68 12.24 7.94
N THR A 187 12.53 11.72 7.49
CA THR A 187 11.56 10.97 8.30
C THR A 187 10.65 10.14 7.39
N ALA A 188 9.90 9.20 7.98
CA ALA A 188 8.85 8.45 7.32
C ALA A 188 7.49 8.73 7.97
N VAL A 189 6.50 9.10 7.17
CA VAL A 189 5.09 9.09 7.54
C VAL A 189 4.58 7.66 7.41
N ASP A 190 4.08 7.11 8.49
CA ASP A 190 3.75 5.70 8.60
C ASP A 190 2.31 5.46 9.07
N PRO A 191 1.41 4.99 8.18
CA PRO A 191 0.05 4.62 8.57
C PRO A 191 -0.04 3.23 9.21
N TRP A 192 1.07 2.46 9.30
CA TRP A 192 1.06 1.14 9.91
C TRP A 192 1.11 1.22 11.43
N LEU A 193 0.48 0.27 12.13
CA LEU A 193 0.33 0.31 13.58
C LEU A 193 1.61 -0.11 14.31
N GLU A 194 1.84 0.46 15.48
CA GLU A 194 2.98 0.11 16.34
C GLU A 194 3.00 -1.38 16.70
N SER A 195 1.84 -1.93 17.07
CA SER A 195 1.67 -3.36 17.41
C SER A 195 1.98 -4.29 16.24
N MET A 196 2.00 -3.78 15.03
CA MET A 196 2.19 -4.56 13.79
C MET A 196 3.54 -4.28 13.10
N GLN A 197 4.42 -3.47 13.68
CA GLN A 197 5.75 -3.19 13.12
C GLN A 197 6.62 -4.44 13.01
N ILE A 198 7.48 -4.47 11.99
CA ILE A 198 8.38 -5.59 11.68
C ILE A 198 9.86 -5.25 11.83
N CYS A 199 10.18 -3.98 11.91
CA CYS A 199 11.53 -3.45 12.11
C CYS A 199 11.47 -2.05 12.72
N GLU A 200 12.59 -1.57 13.21
CA GLU A 200 12.76 -0.18 13.64
C GLU A 200 12.90 0.75 12.41
N ILE A 201 12.23 1.91 12.47
CA ILE A 201 12.33 2.99 11.49
C ILE A 201 13.06 4.16 12.18
N PRO A 202 14.23 4.62 11.69
CA PRO A 202 15.09 5.58 12.38
C PRO A 202 14.42 6.90 12.75
N SER A 203 13.52 7.38 11.90
CA SER A 203 12.68 8.55 12.16
C SER A 203 11.28 8.28 11.62
N ARG A 204 10.25 8.38 12.47
CA ARG A 204 8.90 7.97 12.15
C ARG A 204 7.87 8.98 12.66
N ILE A 205 6.96 9.37 11.82
CA ILE A 205 5.74 10.12 12.14
C ILE A 205 4.55 9.17 11.96
N PRO A 206 3.95 8.64 13.03
CA PRO A 206 2.73 7.85 12.92
C PRO A 206 1.61 8.67 12.26
N LEU A 207 0.84 8.02 11.37
CA LEU A 207 -0.29 8.61 10.70
C LEU A 207 -1.53 7.73 10.89
N ARG A 208 -2.64 8.30 11.33
CA ARG A 208 -3.92 7.58 11.31
C ARG A 208 -4.26 7.16 9.91
N PHE A 209 -4.34 5.84 9.70
CA PHE A 209 -4.86 5.32 8.45
C PHE A 209 -6.32 5.74 8.29
N VAL A 210 -6.62 6.44 7.20
CA VAL A 210 -8.00 6.78 6.79
C VAL A 210 -8.28 6.03 5.50
N PRO A 211 -9.28 5.14 5.46
CA PRO A 211 -9.53 4.33 4.28
C PRO A 211 -9.89 5.17 3.05
N TYR A 212 -9.08 5.05 2.01
CA TYR A 212 -9.40 5.48 0.65
C TYR A 212 -9.04 4.31 -0.29
N ASN A 213 -10.04 3.72 -0.92
CA ASN A 213 -9.89 2.55 -1.79
C ASN A 213 -10.32 2.85 -3.24
N GLY A 214 -10.20 4.12 -3.65
CA GLY A 214 -10.69 4.62 -4.93
C GLY A 214 -12.11 5.19 -4.83
N THR A 215 -12.65 5.55 -5.99
CA THR A 215 -13.99 6.15 -6.14
C THR A 215 -14.81 5.35 -7.12
N ASN A 216 -16.12 5.24 -6.88
CA ASN A 216 -17.07 4.67 -7.84
C ASN A 216 -18.51 5.08 -7.49
N VAL A 217 -19.42 4.84 -8.43
CA VAL A 217 -20.87 4.90 -8.17
C VAL A 217 -21.27 3.62 -7.44
N LEU A 218 -21.85 3.77 -6.25
CA LEU A 218 -22.24 2.63 -5.43
C LEU A 218 -23.60 2.06 -5.84
N PRO A 219 -23.72 0.74 -6.03
CA PRO A 219 -25.03 0.11 -6.12
C PRO A 219 -25.77 0.27 -4.79
N PRO A 220 -27.07 0.61 -4.76
CA PRO A 220 -27.83 0.78 -3.52
C PRO A 220 -27.79 -0.46 -2.61
N SER A 221 -27.63 -1.66 -3.17
CA SER A 221 -27.52 -2.93 -2.43
C SER A 221 -26.31 -2.98 -1.50
N VAL A 222 -25.23 -2.26 -1.80
CA VAL A 222 -24.03 -2.18 -0.95
C VAL A 222 -24.33 -1.48 0.38
N LEU A 223 -25.22 -0.49 0.35
CA LEU A 223 -25.62 0.30 1.52
C LEU A 223 -26.79 -0.34 2.28
N ALA A 224 -27.42 -1.38 1.73
CA ALA A 224 -28.52 -2.05 2.38
C ALA A 224 -28.04 -2.82 3.64
N PRO A 225 -28.82 -2.81 4.73
CA PRO A 225 -28.53 -3.62 5.89
C PRO A 225 -28.40 -5.11 5.54
N ALA A 226 -27.40 -5.77 6.11
CA ALA A 226 -27.25 -7.21 5.97
C ALA A 226 -28.42 -7.94 6.64
N LYS A 227 -28.92 -9.01 6.02
CA LYS A 227 -30.00 -9.85 6.57
C LYS A 227 -29.46 -10.95 7.49
N LYS A 228 -28.20 -11.29 7.33
CA LYS A 228 -27.44 -12.28 8.07
C LYS A 228 -26.04 -11.69 8.33
N ARG A 229 -25.19 -12.38 9.06
CA ARG A 229 -23.77 -12.02 9.14
C ARG A 229 -23.19 -11.90 7.73
N ARG A 230 -22.62 -10.75 7.40
CA ARG A 230 -22.04 -10.48 6.08
C ARG A 230 -20.54 -10.72 6.12
N VAL A 231 -20.07 -11.58 5.25
CA VAL A 231 -18.65 -11.85 5.05
C VAL A 231 -18.22 -11.29 3.70
N LEU A 232 -17.29 -10.36 3.74
CA LEU A 232 -16.66 -9.83 2.54
C LEU A 232 -15.53 -10.76 2.10
N LEU A 233 -15.46 -11.06 0.80
CA LEU A 233 -14.36 -11.79 0.18
C LEU A 233 -13.71 -10.90 -0.89
N THR A 234 -12.38 -10.76 -0.86
CA THR A 234 -11.65 -9.99 -1.86
C THR A 234 -10.20 -10.46 -1.98
N TRP A 235 -9.67 -10.52 -3.20
CA TRP A 235 -8.24 -10.83 -3.45
C TRP A 235 -7.41 -9.59 -3.79
N GLY A 236 -7.99 -8.37 -3.64
CA GLY A 236 -7.29 -7.12 -3.88
C GLY A 236 -7.07 -6.82 -5.36
N SER A 237 -6.37 -5.73 -5.63
CA SER A 237 -6.26 -5.18 -6.97
C SER A 237 -5.01 -5.60 -7.74
N MET A 238 -3.99 -6.09 -7.05
CA MET A 238 -2.68 -6.39 -7.64
C MET A 238 -2.36 -7.87 -7.73
N LEU A 239 -3.06 -8.72 -6.95
CA LEU A 239 -2.75 -10.15 -6.88
C LEU A 239 -2.80 -10.82 -8.25
N VAL A 240 -3.87 -10.61 -9.01
CA VAL A 240 -4.03 -11.25 -10.33
C VAL A 240 -2.94 -10.81 -11.30
N ILE A 241 -2.58 -9.52 -11.29
CA ILE A 241 -1.54 -8.96 -12.14
C ILE A 241 -0.17 -9.51 -11.77
N ARG A 242 0.12 -9.60 -10.46
CA ARG A 242 1.45 -9.99 -9.96
C ARG A 242 1.64 -11.50 -9.91
N ASP A 243 0.67 -12.24 -9.38
CA ASP A 243 0.82 -13.63 -8.96
C ASP A 243 -0.13 -14.60 -9.67
N GLY A 244 -1.16 -14.11 -10.37
CA GLY A 244 -2.26 -14.92 -10.92
C GLY A 244 -3.35 -15.22 -9.90
N ILE A 245 -4.55 -15.63 -10.39
CA ILE A 245 -5.70 -15.93 -9.52
C ILE A 245 -5.48 -17.17 -8.65
N GLU A 246 -4.62 -18.08 -9.10
CA GLU A 246 -4.28 -19.34 -8.39
C GLU A 246 -3.60 -19.06 -7.03
N ALA A 247 -3.04 -17.86 -6.87
CA ALA A 247 -2.47 -17.40 -5.61
C ALA A 247 -3.52 -17.20 -4.51
N PHE A 248 -4.82 -17.20 -4.85
CA PHE A 248 -5.91 -17.09 -3.89
C PHE A 248 -6.97 -18.18 -4.12
N PRO A 249 -7.29 -19.04 -3.13
CA PRO A 249 -8.17 -20.20 -3.29
C PRO A 249 -9.65 -19.77 -3.22
N VAL A 250 -10.08 -18.92 -4.15
CA VAL A 250 -11.41 -18.29 -4.10
C VAL A 250 -12.56 -19.29 -4.06
N ALA A 251 -12.49 -20.37 -4.85
CA ALA A 251 -13.54 -21.39 -4.92
C ALA A 251 -13.69 -22.16 -3.58
N ASP A 252 -12.54 -22.53 -2.97
CA ASP A 252 -12.54 -23.25 -1.69
C ASP A 252 -13.05 -22.35 -0.56
N VAL A 253 -12.66 -21.08 -0.54
CA VAL A 253 -13.15 -20.09 0.44
C VAL A 253 -14.65 -19.89 0.29
N VAL A 254 -15.17 -19.72 -0.94
CA VAL A 254 -16.62 -19.57 -1.19
C VAL A 254 -17.37 -20.81 -0.74
N LYS A 255 -16.88 -22.02 -1.08
CA LYS A 255 -17.47 -23.28 -0.65
C LYS A 255 -17.54 -23.36 0.88
N THR A 256 -16.44 -23.08 1.56
CA THR A 256 -16.38 -23.13 3.02
C THR A 256 -17.34 -22.11 3.66
N LEU A 257 -17.38 -20.87 3.15
CA LEU A 257 -18.32 -19.85 3.66
C LEU A 257 -19.79 -20.26 3.45
N HIS A 258 -20.09 -20.96 2.36
CA HIS A 258 -21.44 -21.40 2.06
C HIS A 258 -21.98 -22.44 3.05
N GLU A 259 -21.10 -23.19 3.73
CA GLU A 259 -21.48 -24.14 4.79
C GLU A 259 -21.95 -23.45 6.08
N HIS A 260 -21.74 -22.11 6.17
CA HIS A 260 -22.20 -21.29 7.29
C HIS A 260 -23.41 -20.44 6.88
N ASP A 261 -24.22 -20.05 7.86
CA ASP A 261 -25.39 -19.18 7.64
C ASP A 261 -24.96 -17.70 7.52
N VAL A 262 -24.24 -17.36 6.43
CA VAL A 262 -23.69 -16.02 6.16
C VAL A 262 -24.14 -15.49 4.79
N GLU A 263 -24.15 -14.17 4.67
CA GLU A 263 -24.28 -13.45 3.39
C GLU A 263 -22.86 -13.24 2.82
N ILE A 264 -22.57 -13.87 1.68
CA ILE A 264 -21.26 -13.75 1.01
C ILE A 264 -21.31 -12.59 0.02
N VAL A 265 -20.38 -11.64 0.14
CA VAL A 265 -20.20 -10.56 -0.82
C VAL A 265 -18.79 -10.62 -1.37
N LEU A 266 -18.66 -10.85 -2.69
CA LEU A 266 -17.40 -10.78 -3.41
C LEU A 266 -17.17 -9.36 -3.95
N ALA A 267 -16.12 -8.69 -3.48
CA ALA A 267 -15.67 -7.42 -4.06
C ALA A 267 -14.48 -7.66 -4.99
N VAL A 268 -14.68 -7.39 -6.28
CA VAL A 268 -13.69 -7.64 -7.33
C VAL A 268 -13.52 -6.42 -8.23
N LYS A 269 -12.38 -6.33 -8.94
CA LYS A 269 -12.28 -5.44 -10.11
C LYS A 269 -13.16 -5.95 -11.24
N GLY A 270 -13.77 -5.06 -12.01
CA GLY A 270 -14.55 -5.46 -13.18
C GLY A 270 -13.74 -6.30 -14.19
N ALA A 271 -12.44 -6.01 -14.34
CA ALA A 271 -11.53 -6.81 -15.17
C ALA A 271 -11.38 -8.26 -14.69
N ASP A 272 -11.55 -8.50 -13.39
CA ASP A 272 -11.41 -9.83 -12.77
C ASP A 272 -12.76 -10.58 -12.69
N ARG A 273 -13.85 -10.00 -13.18
CA ARG A 273 -15.19 -10.59 -13.10
C ARG A 273 -15.25 -11.99 -13.69
N GLY A 274 -14.52 -12.24 -14.77
CA GLY A 274 -14.44 -13.55 -15.43
C GLY A 274 -13.68 -14.63 -14.63
N LEU A 275 -12.99 -14.25 -13.58
CA LEU A 275 -12.25 -15.16 -12.69
C LEU A 275 -13.07 -15.61 -11.47
N VAL A 276 -14.26 -15.03 -11.29
CA VAL A 276 -15.16 -15.41 -10.20
C VAL A 276 -15.74 -16.80 -10.49
N PRO A 277 -15.61 -17.77 -9.56
CA PRO A 277 -16.20 -19.09 -9.73
C PRO A 277 -17.73 -19.03 -9.71
N ASP A 278 -18.37 -20.16 -10.01
CA ASP A 278 -19.79 -20.32 -9.79
C ASP A 278 -20.12 -20.09 -8.31
N LEU A 279 -21.04 -19.17 -8.06
CA LEU A 279 -21.41 -18.79 -6.71
C LEU A 279 -22.68 -19.50 -6.26
N PRO A 280 -22.77 -19.88 -4.97
CA PRO A 280 -24.00 -20.40 -4.40
C PRO A 280 -25.11 -19.35 -4.39
N SER A 281 -26.35 -19.81 -4.30
CA SER A 281 -27.52 -18.93 -4.19
C SER A 281 -27.38 -18.02 -2.96
N GLY A 282 -27.62 -16.71 -3.14
CA GLY A 282 -27.53 -15.72 -2.09
C GLY A 282 -26.15 -15.05 -1.95
N ALA A 283 -25.11 -15.51 -2.66
CA ALA A 283 -23.87 -14.77 -2.78
C ALA A 283 -24.00 -13.63 -3.81
N THR A 284 -23.37 -12.50 -3.54
CA THR A 284 -23.43 -11.29 -4.37
C THR A 284 -22.03 -10.91 -4.83
N VAL A 285 -21.89 -10.55 -6.12
CA VAL A 285 -20.64 -9.93 -6.64
C VAL A 285 -20.86 -8.43 -6.76
N VAL A 286 -19.91 -7.67 -6.25
CA VAL A 286 -19.85 -6.23 -6.44
C VAL A 286 -18.55 -5.86 -7.18
N GLU A 287 -18.71 -5.09 -8.26
CA GLU A 287 -17.59 -4.75 -9.13
C GLU A 287 -17.12 -3.32 -8.88
N ASN A 288 -15.81 -3.15 -8.75
CA ASN A 288 -15.15 -1.85 -8.55
C ASN A 288 -15.71 -1.04 -7.35
N VAL A 289 -16.33 -1.69 -6.37
CA VAL A 289 -16.80 -1.02 -5.16
C VAL A 289 -15.61 -0.78 -4.23
N PRO A 290 -15.38 0.48 -3.79
CA PRO A 290 -14.34 0.78 -2.81
C PRO A 290 -14.60 0.04 -1.49
N LEU A 291 -13.58 -0.63 -0.95
CA LEU A 291 -13.73 -1.46 0.26
C LEU A 291 -14.25 -0.67 1.47
N ASN A 292 -13.87 0.60 1.59
CA ASN A 292 -14.36 1.48 2.65
C ASN A 292 -15.87 1.76 2.59
N ALA A 293 -16.50 1.53 1.44
CA ALA A 293 -17.95 1.70 1.31
C ALA A 293 -18.75 0.46 1.77
N ILE A 294 -18.16 -0.73 1.69
CA ILE A 294 -18.85 -1.98 2.05
C ILE A 294 -18.39 -2.51 3.42
N MET A 295 -17.14 -2.32 3.80
CA MET A 295 -16.54 -2.83 5.03
C MET A 295 -17.34 -2.49 6.30
N PRO A 296 -17.94 -1.28 6.45
CA PRO A 296 -18.75 -0.95 7.63
C PRO A 296 -19.96 -1.86 7.87
N SER A 297 -20.42 -2.55 6.82
CA SER A 297 -21.58 -3.46 6.88
C SER A 297 -21.19 -4.93 7.04
N CYS A 298 -19.90 -5.23 7.18
CA CYS A 298 -19.38 -6.59 7.22
C CYS A 298 -19.03 -7.00 8.67
N ASP A 299 -19.35 -8.26 9.01
CA ASP A 299 -19.00 -8.87 10.28
C ASP A 299 -17.63 -9.55 10.24
N ALA A 300 -17.15 -9.89 9.05
CA ALA A 300 -15.82 -10.44 8.82
C ALA A 300 -15.36 -10.18 7.38
N VAL A 301 -14.06 -10.28 7.14
CA VAL A 301 -13.47 -10.22 5.80
C VAL A 301 -12.45 -11.35 5.59
N VAL A 302 -12.50 -11.97 4.41
CA VAL A 302 -11.48 -12.91 3.92
C VAL A 302 -10.75 -12.27 2.76
N HIS A 303 -9.41 -12.22 2.84
CA HIS A 303 -8.60 -11.47 1.86
C HIS A 303 -7.20 -12.08 1.65
N HIS A 304 -6.49 -11.59 0.62
CA HIS A 304 -5.16 -12.07 0.23
C HIS A 304 -3.98 -11.52 1.08
N GLY A 305 -4.24 -10.68 2.08
CA GLY A 305 -3.19 -10.14 2.96
C GLY A 305 -2.61 -8.77 2.55
N GLY A 306 -3.18 -8.08 1.58
CA GLY A 306 -2.70 -6.74 1.20
C GLY A 306 -2.85 -5.71 2.33
N ALA A 307 -1.79 -4.91 2.58
CA ALA A 307 -1.73 -3.94 3.68
C ALA A 307 -2.91 -2.97 3.71
N GLY A 308 -3.32 -2.42 2.56
CA GLY A 308 -4.48 -1.52 2.47
C GLY A 308 -5.80 -2.18 2.86
N THR A 309 -6.00 -3.47 2.56
CA THR A 309 -7.18 -4.23 2.98
C THR A 309 -7.16 -4.50 4.48
N ILE A 310 -6.01 -4.92 5.01
CA ILE A 310 -5.81 -5.14 6.46
C ILE A 310 -6.14 -3.85 7.23
N MET A 311 -5.57 -2.72 6.83
CA MET A 311 -5.78 -1.45 7.52
C MET A 311 -7.20 -0.89 7.34
N THR A 312 -7.85 -1.14 6.19
CA THR A 312 -9.26 -0.80 6.01
C THR A 312 -10.14 -1.58 6.97
N ALA A 313 -9.93 -2.89 7.10
CA ALA A 313 -10.67 -3.72 8.05
C ALA A 313 -10.38 -3.34 9.52
N ALA A 314 -9.10 -3.06 9.86
CA ALA A 314 -8.70 -2.59 11.18
C ALA A 314 -9.37 -1.26 11.55
N TYR A 315 -9.47 -0.30 10.60
CA TYR A 315 -10.14 0.98 10.81
C TYR A 315 -11.62 0.80 11.20
N TYR A 316 -12.30 -0.20 10.64
CA TYR A 316 -13.70 -0.49 10.94
C TYR A 316 -13.86 -1.51 12.10
N GLY A 317 -12.78 -2.11 12.58
CA GLY A 317 -12.82 -3.12 13.64
C GLY A 317 -13.40 -4.45 13.17
N VAL A 318 -13.22 -4.79 11.90
CA VAL A 318 -13.75 -6.02 11.29
C VAL A 318 -12.75 -7.17 11.45
N PRO A 319 -13.16 -8.33 12.03
CA PRO A 319 -12.39 -9.56 12.07
C PRO A 319 -11.90 -10.02 10.68
N GLN A 320 -10.67 -10.55 10.59
CA GLN A 320 -10.00 -10.80 9.33
C GLN A 320 -9.46 -12.23 9.21
N LEU A 321 -9.60 -12.84 8.01
CA LEU A 321 -8.86 -14.03 7.61
C LEU A 321 -8.00 -13.67 6.40
N GLY A 322 -6.69 -13.68 6.57
CA GLY A 322 -5.72 -13.49 5.49
C GLY A 322 -5.25 -14.84 4.93
N VAL A 323 -5.40 -15.04 3.61
CA VAL A 323 -4.85 -16.20 2.89
C VAL A 323 -3.73 -15.70 1.97
N ALA A 324 -2.49 -15.85 2.42
CA ALA A 324 -1.33 -15.15 1.89
C ALA A 324 -0.42 -16.05 1.06
N ALA A 325 -0.15 -15.66 -0.21
CA ALA A 325 0.67 -16.46 -1.13
C ALA A 325 2.15 -16.07 -1.14
N THR A 326 2.47 -14.80 -0.95
CA THR A 326 3.84 -14.28 -1.08
C THR A 326 4.35 -13.74 0.25
N ARG A 327 5.67 -13.76 0.44
CA ARG A 327 6.32 -13.45 1.71
C ARG A 327 5.94 -12.08 2.29
N ASP A 328 5.75 -11.08 1.44
CA ASP A 328 5.32 -9.72 1.83
C ASP A 328 3.94 -9.75 2.50
N VAL A 329 2.94 -10.37 1.85
CA VAL A 329 1.58 -10.47 2.42
C VAL A 329 1.49 -11.50 3.55
N GLN A 330 2.33 -12.56 3.55
CA GLN A 330 2.47 -13.48 4.69
C GLN A 330 2.95 -12.73 5.94
N THR A 331 3.95 -11.84 5.78
CA THR A 331 4.43 -10.99 6.87
C THR A 331 3.32 -10.09 7.41
N CYS A 332 2.55 -9.43 6.54
CA CYS A 332 1.41 -8.60 6.94
C CYS A 332 0.36 -9.42 7.71
N CYS A 333 -0.02 -10.60 7.20
CA CYS A 333 -1.01 -11.47 7.85
C CYS A 333 -0.51 -12.03 9.19
N ALA A 334 0.77 -12.39 9.29
CA ALA A 334 1.36 -12.86 10.54
C ALA A 334 1.34 -11.77 11.63
N ARG A 335 1.61 -10.52 11.26
CA ARG A 335 1.52 -9.37 12.19
C ARG A 335 0.08 -9.12 12.62
N LEU A 336 -0.87 -9.18 11.69
CA LEU A 336 -2.30 -9.12 12.02
C LEU A 336 -2.72 -10.22 13.00
N ALA A 337 -2.36 -11.48 12.72
CA ALA A 337 -2.69 -12.61 13.58
C ALA A 337 -2.09 -12.46 14.99
N ALA A 338 -0.88 -11.89 15.10
CA ALA A 338 -0.23 -11.63 16.38
C ALA A 338 -1.02 -10.64 17.27
N THR A 339 -1.85 -9.75 16.68
CA THR A 339 -2.74 -8.86 17.45
C THR A 339 -3.99 -9.58 17.98
N GLY A 340 -4.27 -10.79 17.50
CA GLY A 340 -5.52 -11.51 17.78
C GLY A 340 -6.73 -11.03 17.00
N ALA A 341 -6.62 -9.97 16.18
CA ALA A 341 -7.72 -9.40 15.40
C ALA A 341 -8.02 -10.17 14.11
N GLY A 342 -7.23 -11.21 13.80
CA GLY A 342 -7.40 -12.02 12.61
C GLY A 342 -6.68 -13.35 12.68
N ILE A 343 -6.85 -14.11 11.61
CA ILE A 343 -6.23 -15.42 11.38
C ILE A 343 -5.39 -15.31 10.11
N ALA A 344 -4.20 -15.91 10.10
CA ALA A 344 -3.34 -16.02 8.94
C ALA A 344 -3.24 -17.48 8.49
N VAL A 345 -3.45 -17.71 7.19
CA VAL A 345 -3.21 -19.01 6.53
C VAL A 345 -2.29 -18.74 5.35
N ASN A 346 -1.15 -19.43 5.27
CA ASN A 346 -0.32 -19.36 4.08
C ASN A 346 -0.98 -20.14 2.94
N ARG A 347 -0.79 -19.68 1.70
CA ARG A 347 -1.44 -20.31 0.53
C ARG A 347 -1.07 -21.77 0.37
N GLU A 348 0.17 -22.14 0.68
CA GLU A 348 0.67 -23.54 0.65
C GLU A 348 -0.03 -24.44 1.67
N ASP A 349 -0.51 -23.88 2.79
CA ASP A 349 -1.20 -24.60 3.87
C ASP A 349 -2.74 -24.51 3.75
N ALA A 350 -3.25 -23.74 2.77
CA ALA A 350 -4.67 -23.45 2.59
C ALA A 350 -5.44 -24.65 1.98
N THR A 351 -5.44 -25.77 2.69
CA THR A 351 -6.30 -26.92 2.37
C THR A 351 -7.76 -26.61 2.71
N VAL A 352 -8.71 -27.36 2.14
CA VAL A 352 -10.14 -27.18 2.43
C VAL A 352 -10.43 -27.28 3.93
N ASP A 353 -9.81 -28.24 4.63
CA ASP A 353 -9.98 -28.43 6.08
C ASP A 353 -9.38 -27.25 6.88
N ALA A 354 -8.20 -26.77 6.49
CA ALA A 354 -7.58 -25.61 7.13
C ALA A 354 -8.43 -24.33 6.95
N LEU A 355 -8.97 -24.12 5.76
CA LEU A 355 -9.86 -23.00 5.48
C LEU A 355 -11.18 -23.13 6.26
N ALA A 356 -11.77 -24.35 6.33
CA ALA A 356 -12.97 -24.60 7.11
C ALA A 356 -12.77 -24.29 8.60
N SER A 357 -11.65 -24.75 9.17
CA SER A 357 -11.28 -24.47 10.56
C SER A 357 -11.06 -22.97 10.80
N ALA A 358 -10.37 -22.27 9.89
CA ALA A 358 -10.10 -20.85 9.99
C ALA A 358 -11.40 -20.02 9.89
N VAL A 359 -12.28 -20.31 8.94
CA VAL A 359 -13.58 -19.65 8.78
C VAL A 359 -14.48 -19.90 10.00
N ALA A 360 -14.57 -21.14 10.47
CA ALA A 360 -15.33 -21.46 11.68
C ALA A 360 -14.81 -20.64 12.88
N SER A 361 -13.49 -20.61 13.08
CA SER A 361 -12.85 -19.83 14.14
C SER A 361 -13.13 -18.32 13.99
N LEU A 362 -13.04 -17.78 12.77
CA LEU A 362 -13.31 -16.36 12.48
C LEU A 362 -14.75 -15.97 12.86
N LEU A 363 -15.71 -16.86 12.59
CA LEU A 363 -17.14 -16.59 12.80
C LEU A 363 -17.63 -16.87 14.20
N THR A 364 -16.94 -17.74 14.98
CA THR A 364 -17.45 -18.22 16.28
C THR A 364 -16.60 -17.84 17.49
N SER A 365 -15.35 -17.39 17.26
CA SER A 365 -14.45 -17.01 18.37
C SER A 365 -14.97 -15.78 19.11
N ASP A 366 -15.03 -15.86 20.42
CA ASP A 366 -15.35 -14.77 21.32
C ASP A 366 -14.18 -13.79 21.56
N ARG A 367 -13.00 -14.09 21.03
CA ARG A 367 -11.76 -13.31 21.22
C ARG A 367 -11.44 -12.39 20.04
N ILE A 368 -11.70 -12.83 18.80
CA ILE A 368 -11.29 -12.10 17.60
C ILE A 368 -12.02 -10.76 17.46
N GLY A 369 -13.32 -10.73 17.72
CA GLY A 369 -14.12 -9.50 17.67
C GLY A 369 -13.63 -8.41 18.64
N PRO A 370 -13.45 -8.71 19.94
CA PRO A 370 -12.83 -7.76 20.88
C PRO A 370 -11.44 -7.30 20.48
N ALA A 371 -10.58 -8.20 19.95
CA ALA A 371 -9.25 -7.86 19.47
C ALA A 371 -9.30 -6.93 18.25
N ALA A 372 -10.22 -7.18 17.31
CA ALA A 372 -10.45 -6.30 16.16
C ALA A 372 -10.93 -4.89 16.60
N THR A 373 -11.78 -4.84 17.63
CA THR A 373 -12.22 -3.58 18.25
C THR A 373 -11.05 -2.84 18.92
N ALA A 374 -10.18 -3.55 19.62
CA ALA A 374 -8.96 -2.99 20.21
C ALA A 374 -8.00 -2.44 19.16
N LEU A 375 -7.80 -3.19 18.07
CA LEU A 375 -6.96 -2.76 16.93
C LEU A 375 -7.52 -1.49 16.28
N ARG A 376 -8.85 -1.38 16.12
CA ARG A 376 -9.50 -0.13 15.68
C ARG A 376 -9.19 1.02 16.64
N GLY A 377 -9.21 0.78 17.95
CA GLY A 377 -8.83 1.77 18.96
C GLY A 377 -7.43 2.31 18.73
N GLU A 378 -6.46 1.43 18.43
CA GLU A 378 -5.07 1.82 18.10
C GLU A 378 -5.01 2.68 16.82
N VAL A 379 -5.74 2.28 15.75
CA VAL A 379 -5.82 3.09 14.52
C VAL A 379 -6.32 4.49 14.82
N LEU A 380 -7.41 4.62 15.58
CA LEU A 380 -8.05 5.90 15.86
C LEU A 380 -7.24 6.79 16.82
N ALA A 381 -6.36 6.20 17.61
CA ALA A 381 -5.46 6.92 18.52
C ALA A 381 -4.24 7.55 17.82
N GLN A 382 -3.93 7.13 16.59
CA GLN A 382 -2.83 7.74 15.82
C GLN A 382 -3.15 9.19 15.43
N PRO A 383 -2.12 10.04 15.24
CA PRO A 383 -2.29 11.41 14.77
C PRO A 383 -3.07 11.46 13.46
N SER A 384 -4.02 12.37 13.38
CA SER A 384 -4.83 12.59 12.18
C SER A 384 -3.98 13.12 11.02
N PRO A 385 -4.43 12.99 9.76
CA PRO A 385 -3.77 13.62 8.63
C PRO A 385 -3.56 15.14 8.79
N ALA A 386 -4.46 15.85 9.47
CA ALA A 386 -4.32 17.28 9.75
C ALA A 386 -3.15 17.54 10.73
N GLU A 387 -3.07 16.80 11.84
CA GLU A 387 -1.95 16.92 12.79
C GLU A 387 -0.60 16.57 12.17
N VAL A 388 -0.57 15.59 11.25
CA VAL A 388 0.65 15.25 10.50
C VAL A 388 0.99 16.36 9.50
N THR A 389 0.02 17.00 8.86
CA THR A 389 0.24 18.17 7.99
C THR A 389 0.95 19.31 8.75
N ASP A 390 0.52 19.59 9.99
CA ASP A 390 1.16 20.61 10.84
C ASP A 390 2.62 20.26 11.15
N ARG A 391 2.91 18.99 11.44
CA ARG A 391 4.29 18.52 11.68
C ARG A 391 5.16 18.64 10.42
N LEU A 392 4.62 18.32 9.25
CA LEU A 392 5.31 18.47 7.98
C LEU A 392 5.60 19.94 7.66
N ALA A 393 4.69 20.86 8.03
CA ALA A 393 4.90 22.30 7.86
C ALA A 393 6.07 22.82 8.71
N VAL A 394 6.20 22.34 9.94
CA VAL A 394 7.34 22.67 10.82
C VAL A 394 8.65 22.14 10.24
N LEU A 395 8.65 20.91 9.72
CA LEU A 395 9.82 20.28 9.12
C LEU A 395 10.30 21.06 7.88
N ALA A 396 9.39 21.44 6.97
CA ALA A 396 9.72 22.22 5.78
C ALA A 396 10.28 23.62 6.13
N ALA A 397 9.68 24.30 7.12
CA ALA A 397 10.16 25.60 7.57
C ALA A 397 11.56 25.55 8.23
N GLY A 398 11.88 24.48 8.95
CA GLY A 398 13.19 24.30 9.59
C GLY A 398 14.33 23.99 8.61
N SER A 399 14.04 23.51 7.42
CA SER A 399 15.02 23.21 6.36
C SER A 399 15.39 24.46 5.53
N SER A 400 14.64 25.57 5.70
CA SER A 400 14.84 26.81 4.94
C SER A 400 15.72 27.82 5.67
N GLN A 401 16.32 27.46 6.83
CA GLN A 401 17.28 28.27 7.61
C GLN A 401 18.69 27.67 7.51
#